data_3d72f876c3d1ca37c45fb7bf687807d6
#
_entry.id   3d72f876c3d1ca37c45fb7bf687807d6
#
_cell.length_a   1.000
_cell.length_b   1.000
_cell.length_c   1.000
_cell.angle_alpha   90.00
_cell.angle_beta   90.00
_cell.angle_gamma   90.00
#
_symmetry.space_group_name_H-M   'P 1'
#
loop_
_entity.id
_entity.type
_entity.pdbx_description
1 polymer ?
#
loop_
_entity_poly.entity_id
_entity_poly.type
_entity_poly.pdbx_seq_one_letter_code
_entity_poly.pdbx_strand_id
1 'polypeptide(L)'
;PIRGKIKLETYNFQDDCVKAFEDHRLNIVLKSRQLGLSTICAAYALWMALFFKNKNILVIATKFATAQNFTKKVKYALESLPKWLILPNFEYNQKEVRFDNGSKITAIPTSEDAGRSEALSLLIVDEAAFIKNFEEIWTGLNSTISRGGRAIVLSTPNGAEGQYYHLWQQAEAK
;
A
#
# COMPACT_ATOMS: atom_id res chain seq x y z
N PRO A 1 -17.88 -0.67 -15.35
CA PRO A 1 -18.60 -1.72 -14.63
C PRO A 1 -20.10 -1.61 -14.90
N ILE A 2 -20.76 -2.74 -15.10
CA ILE A 2 -22.17 -2.84 -15.46
C ILE A 2 -23.11 -2.33 -14.34
N ARG A 3 -22.62 -2.17 -13.12
CA ARG A 3 -23.41 -1.87 -11.91
C ARG A 3 -23.23 -0.47 -11.30
N GLY A 4 -22.53 0.45 -11.91
CA GLY A 4 -22.30 1.79 -11.34
C GLY A 4 -21.59 1.78 -9.98
N LYS A 5 -21.88 2.77 -9.11
CA LYS A 5 -21.38 2.84 -7.74
C LYS A 5 -22.05 1.78 -6.86
N ILE A 6 -21.26 0.91 -6.25
CA ILE A 6 -21.74 -0.09 -5.29
C ILE A 6 -21.01 0.11 -3.95
N LYS A 7 -21.68 -0.26 -2.84
CA LYS A 7 -21.05 -0.32 -1.54
C LYS A 7 -19.92 -1.36 -1.56
N LEU A 8 -18.78 -1.03 -0.97
CA LEU A 8 -17.71 -2.00 -0.78
C LEU A 8 -18.16 -2.99 0.32
N GLU A 9 -18.32 -4.23 -0.06
CA GLU A 9 -18.51 -5.35 0.85
C GLU A 9 -17.27 -6.24 0.74
N THR A 10 -16.64 -6.50 1.85
CA THR A 10 -15.42 -7.30 1.90
C THR A 10 -15.72 -8.78 1.92
N TYR A 11 -14.78 -9.58 1.43
CA TYR A 11 -14.80 -11.04 1.60
C TYR A 11 -13.98 -11.41 2.85
N ASN A 12 -14.28 -12.54 3.46
CA ASN A 12 -13.59 -13.00 4.69
C ASN A 12 -12.06 -12.95 4.57
N PHE A 13 -11.50 -13.40 3.44
CA PHE A 13 -10.04 -13.36 3.23
C PHE A 13 -9.47 -11.93 3.17
N GLN A 14 -10.27 -10.94 2.77
CA GLN A 14 -9.85 -9.52 2.79
C GLN A 14 -9.87 -8.99 4.22
N ASP A 15 -10.86 -9.39 5.01
CA ASP A 15 -10.94 -9.05 6.44
C ASP A 15 -9.77 -9.68 7.21
N ASP A 16 -9.43 -10.93 6.90
CA ASP A 16 -8.25 -11.61 7.47
C ASP A 16 -6.95 -10.87 7.11
N CYS A 17 -6.82 -10.38 5.87
CA CYS A 17 -5.68 -9.55 5.48
C CYS A 17 -5.61 -8.25 6.29
N VAL A 18 -6.73 -7.53 6.45
CA VAL A 18 -6.76 -6.29 7.24
C VAL A 18 -6.39 -6.56 8.69
N LYS A 19 -6.89 -7.63 9.29
CA LYS A 19 -6.51 -8.05 10.63
C LYS A 19 -5.02 -8.34 10.73
N ALA A 20 -4.44 -9.07 9.77
CA ALA A 20 -3.01 -9.33 9.73
C ALA A 20 -2.19 -8.04 9.62
N PHE A 21 -2.66 -7.03 8.85
CA PHE A 21 -2.01 -5.72 8.75
C PHE A 21 -1.98 -4.98 10.09
N GLU A 22 -2.99 -5.17 10.95
CA GLU A 22 -3.02 -4.59 12.30
C GLU A 22 -2.17 -5.38 13.29
N ASP A 23 -2.23 -6.71 13.25
CA ASP A 23 -1.55 -7.59 14.22
C ASP A 23 -0.03 -7.65 13.97
N HIS A 24 0.41 -7.53 12.70
CA HIS A 24 1.81 -7.69 12.31
C HIS A 24 2.37 -6.45 11.62
N ARG A 25 3.65 -6.13 11.91
CA ARG A 25 4.35 -5.00 11.30
C ARG A 25 4.76 -5.27 9.86
N LEU A 26 5.16 -6.49 9.56
CA LEU A 26 5.65 -6.91 8.25
C LEU A 26 4.71 -7.98 7.72
N ASN A 27 4.09 -7.71 6.59
CA ASN A 27 3.14 -8.61 5.96
C ASN A 27 3.60 -8.92 4.53
N ILE A 28 3.59 -10.20 4.18
CA ILE A 28 3.76 -10.65 2.81
C ILE A 28 2.50 -11.39 2.36
N VAL A 29 1.99 -11.06 1.18
CA VAL A 29 0.71 -11.57 0.69
C VAL A 29 0.87 -12.13 -0.72
N LEU A 30 0.78 -13.44 -0.84
CA LEU A 30 0.66 -14.10 -2.13
C LEU A 30 -0.81 -14.13 -2.55
N LYS A 31 -1.12 -13.58 -3.71
CA LYS A 31 -2.49 -13.41 -4.17
C LYS A 31 -2.70 -13.89 -5.60
N SER A 32 -3.91 -14.24 -5.96
CA SER A 32 -4.35 -14.31 -7.34
C SER A 32 -4.69 -12.92 -7.90
N ARG A 33 -4.85 -12.82 -9.20
CA ARG A 33 -5.34 -11.59 -9.84
C ARG A 33 -6.80 -11.32 -9.46
N GLN A 34 -7.18 -10.05 -9.47
CA GLN A 34 -8.58 -9.57 -9.29
C GLN A 34 -9.23 -9.89 -7.93
N LEU A 35 -8.47 -10.21 -6.91
CA LEU A 35 -8.98 -10.41 -5.54
C LEU A 35 -9.28 -9.10 -4.77
N GLY A 36 -9.15 -7.94 -5.40
CA GLY A 36 -9.44 -6.64 -4.79
C GLY A 36 -8.43 -6.17 -3.73
N LEU A 37 -7.36 -6.93 -3.44
CA LEU A 37 -6.41 -6.62 -2.35
C LEU A 37 -5.71 -5.27 -2.52
N SER A 38 -5.38 -4.82 -3.76
CA SER A 38 -4.86 -3.45 -3.97
C SER A 38 -5.90 -2.37 -3.60
N THR A 39 -7.20 -2.68 -3.66
CA THR A 39 -8.27 -1.78 -3.21
C THR A 39 -8.36 -1.76 -1.68
N ILE A 40 -8.24 -2.93 -1.04
CA ILE A 40 -8.15 -3.05 0.41
C ILE A 40 -6.93 -2.31 0.96
N CYS A 41 -5.76 -2.46 0.33
CA CYS A 41 -4.57 -1.69 0.71
C CYS A 41 -4.77 -0.18 0.57
N ALA A 42 -5.47 0.28 -0.47
CA ALA A 42 -5.79 1.70 -0.65
C ALA A 42 -6.75 2.21 0.43
N ALA A 43 -7.76 1.41 0.81
CA ALA A 43 -8.69 1.72 1.90
C ALA A 43 -7.96 1.76 3.26
N TYR A 44 -7.07 0.80 3.52
CA TYR A 44 -6.26 0.75 4.73
C TYR A 44 -5.30 1.94 4.84
N ALA A 45 -4.62 2.31 3.74
CA ALA A 45 -3.78 3.50 3.69
C ALA A 45 -4.58 4.78 3.96
N LEU A 46 -5.76 4.90 3.36
CA LEU A 46 -6.66 6.03 3.60
C LEU A 46 -7.12 6.09 5.05
N TRP A 47 -7.55 4.96 5.62
CA TRP A 47 -7.93 4.87 7.02
C TRP A 47 -6.79 5.35 7.94
N MET A 48 -5.57 4.84 7.74
CA MET A 48 -4.42 5.27 8.52
C MET A 48 -4.15 6.77 8.39
N ALA A 49 -4.25 7.35 7.18
CA ALA A 49 -4.02 8.77 6.93
C ALA A 49 -5.10 9.66 7.54
N LEU A 50 -6.35 9.21 7.62
CA LEU A 50 -7.47 10.00 8.17
C LEU A 50 -7.49 9.98 9.70
N PHE A 51 -7.29 8.80 10.30
CA PHE A 51 -7.48 8.63 11.74
C PHE A 51 -6.22 8.85 12.59
N PHE A 52 -5.03 8.90 11.96
CA PHE A 52 -3.77 9.13 12.65
C PHE A 52 -3.05 10.35 12.04
N LYS A 53 -2.44 11.16 12.89
CA LYS A 53 -1.68 12.35 12.48
C LYS A 53 -0.27 12.00 12.01
N ASN A 54 0.26 12.80 11.08
CA ASN A 54 1.66 12.74 10.62
C ASN A 54 2.07 11.36 10.08
N LYS A 55 1.17 10.68 9.36
CA LYS A 55 1.47 9.40 8.73
C LYS A 55 2.05 9.61 7.33
N ASN A 56 3.25 9.10 7.13
CA ASN A 56 3.92 9.06 5.84
C ASN A 56 3.74 7.66 5.23
N ILE A 57 2.94 7.57 4.17
CA ILE A 57 2.57 6.31 3.52
C ILE A 57 3.15 6.31 2.11
N LEU A 58 4.00 5.34 1.81
CA LEU A 58 4.59 5.16 0.49
C LEU A 58 4.04 3.90 -0.16
N VAL A 59 3.64 4.04 -1.41
CA VAL A 59 3.20 2.95 -2.28
C VAL A 59 4.14 2.83 -3.46
N ILE A 60 4.71 1.66 -3.65
CA ILE A 60 5.58 1.34 -4.78
C ILE A 60 4.85 0.37 -5.70
N ALA A 61 4.81 0.71 -6.98
CA ALA A 61 4.23 -0.12 -8.02
C ALA A 61 5.22 -0.30 -9.19
N THR A 62 5.06 -1.36 -9.97
CA THR A 62 5.95 -1.68 -11.09
C THR A 62 5.99 -0.61 -12.19
N LYS A 63 4.88 0.12 -12.39
CA LYS A 63 4.72 1.12 -13.46
C LYS A 63 4.03 2.37 -12.93
N PHE A 64 4.32 3.51 -13.57
CA PHE A 64 3.67 4.79 -13.25
C PHE A 64 2.13 4.72 -13.31
N ALA A 65 1.58 4.09 -14.36
CA ALA A 65 0.14 3.92 -14.50
C ALA A 65 -0.48 3.11 -13.33
N THR A 66 0.24 2.12 -12.79
CA THR A 66 -0.20 1.34 -11.64
C THR A 66 -0.19 2.18 -10.36
N ALA A 67 0.86 2.99 -10.17
CA ALA A 67 0.94 3.95 -9.07
C ALA A 67 -0.21 4.97 -9.12
N GLN A 68 -0.45 5.56 -10.30
CA GLN A 68 -1.59 6.46 -10.49
C GLN A 68 -2.95 5.79 -10.21
N ASN A 69 -3.12 4.53 -10.61
CA ASN A 69 -4.36 3.80 -10.33
C ASN A 69 -4.57 3.59 -8.83
N PHE A 70 -3.50 3.41 -8.06
CA PHE A 70 -3.59 3.35 -6.60
C PHE A 70 -4.07 4.70 -6.03
N THR A 71 -3.46 5.80 -6.44
CA THR A 71 -3.88 7.15 -6.00
C THR A 71 -5.33 7.45 -6.38
N LYS A 72 -5.77 7.05 -7.59
CA LYS A 72 -7.18 7.16 -8.01
C LYS A 72 -8.14 6.37 -7.09
N LYS A 73 -7.74 5.17 -6.64
CA LYS A 73 -8.55 4.40 -5.68
C LYS A 73 -8.69 5.11 -4.34
N VAL A 74 -7.57 5.66 -3.83
CA VAL A 74 -7.58 6.46 -2.58
C VAL A 74 -8.52 7.65 -2.73
N LYS A 75 -8.39 8.41 -3.83
CA LYS A 75 -9.25 9.57 -4.11
C LYS A 75 -10.73 9.17 -4.20
N TYR A 76 -11.03 8.12 -4.96
CA TYR A 76 -12.40 7.65 -5.11
C TYR A 76 -13.02 7.22 -3.77
N ALA A 77 -12.24 6.52 -2.93
CA ALA A 77 -12.67 6.15 -1.60
C ALA A 77 -12.92 7.39 -0.74
N LEU A 78 -11.99 8.36 -0.73
CA LEU A 78 -12.12 9.62 0.01
C LEU A 78 -13.39 10.41 -0.41
N GLU A 79 -13.61 10.60 -1.71
CA GLU A 79 -14.79 11.30 -2.24
C GLU A 79 -16.12 10.55 -2.00
N SER A 80 -16.05 9.27 -1.65
CA SER A 80 -17.21 8.43 -1.36
C SER A 80 -17.56 8.37 0.13
N LEU A 81 -16.69 8.89 1.01
CA LEU A 81 -16.95 8.97 2.45
C LEU A 81 -18.01 10.02 2.77
N PRO A 82 -18.75 9.85 3.90
CA PRO A 82 -19.61 10.90 4.43
C PRO A 82 -18.79 12.17 4.75
N LYS A 83 -19.37 13.35 4.49
CA LYS A 83 -18.68 14.64 4.68
C LYS A 83 -18.11 14.85 6.09
N TRP A 84 -18.78 14.32 7.11
CA TRP A 84 -18.32 14.41 8.50
C TRP A 84 -17.07 13.61 8.81
N LEU A 85 -16.70 12.65 7.95
CA LEU A 85 -15.53 11.81 8.09
C LEU A 85 -14.31 12.34 7.29
N ILE A 86 -14.55 13.26 6.37
CA ILE A 86 -13.50 13.82 5.52
C ILE A 86 -12.84 14.98 6.26
N LEU A 87 -11.50 15.00 6.31
CA LEU A 87 -10.77 16.16 6.80
C LEU A 87 -11.06 17.38 5.92
N PRO A 88 -11.17 18.59 6.50
CA PRO A 88 -11.68 19.78 5.81
C PRO A 88 -10.89 20.16 4.57
N ASN A 89 -9.57 19.97 4.61
CA ASN A 89 -8.72 20.25 3.47
C ASN A 89 -7.83 19.03 3.15
N PHE A 90 -7.71 18.75 1.88
CA PHE A 90 -6.73 17.81 1.35
C PHE A 90 -6.29 18.29 -0.04
N GLU A 91 -5.02 18.06 -0.35
CA GLU A 91 -4.45 18.32 -1.66
C GLU A 91 -4.24 16.99 -2.39
N TYR A 92 -4.50 17.01 -3.67
CA TYR A 92 -4.39 15.83 -4.51
C TYR A 92 -3.69 16.14 -5.82
N ASN A 93 -2.73 15.31 -6.17
CA ASN A 93 -2.15 15.27 -7.51
C ASN A 93 -2.08 13.83 -8.04
N GLN A 94 -1.40 13.60 -9.16
CA GLN A 94 -1.33 12.28 -9.79
C GLN A 94 -0.57 11.23 -8.97
N LYS A 95 0.30 11.66 -8.05
CA LYS A 95 1.19 10.80 -7.28
C LYS A 95 0.89 10.82 -5.78
N GLU A 96 0.23 11.85 -5.29
CA GLU A 96 0.17 12.11 -3.86
C GLU A 96 -1.20 12.66 -3.43
N VAL A 97 -1.61 12.28 -2.22
CA VAL A 97 -2.72 12.88 -1.46
C VAL A 97 -2.16 13.34 -0.13
N ARG A 98 -2.32 14.63 0.19
CA ARG A 98 -1.93 15.25 1.46
C ARG A 98 -3.14 15.67 2.26
N PHE A 99 -3.06 15.53 3.55
CA PHE A 99 -4.13 15.85 4.50
C PHE A 99 -3.67 16.92 5.50
N ASP A 100 -4.58 17.76 5.97
CA ASP A 100 -4.32 18.80 6.95
C ASP A 100 -3.76 18.31 8.29
N ASN A 101 -3.97 17.04 8.61
CA ASN A 101 -3.43 16.43 9.83
C ASN A 101 -1.94 16.06 9.72
N GLY A 102 -1.27 16.48 8.63
CA GLY A 102 0.13 16.19 8.35
C GLY A 102 0.40 14.83 7.72
N SER A 103 -0.65 14.05 7.46
CA SER A 103 -0.50 12.75 6.79
C SER A 103 -0.43 12.90 5.28
N LYS A 104 0.31 11.98 4.63
CA LYS A 104 0.38 11.90 3.17
C LYS A 104 0.42 10.47 2.67
N ILE A 105 -0.14 10.25 1.49
CA ILE A 105 -0.06 8.99 0.74
C ILE A 105 0.59 9.31 -0.59
N THR A 106 1.77 8.75 -0.85
CA THR A 106 2.53 8.93 -2.09
C THR A 106 2.62 7.62 -2.82
N ALA A 107 2.25 7.58 -4.10
CA ALA A 107 2.38 6.40 -4.94
C ALA A 107 3.32 6.68 -6.12
N ILE A 108 4.39 5.91 -6.22
CA ILE A 108 5.45 6.09 -7.21
C ILE A 108 5.79 4.78 -7.91
N PRO A 109 6.31 4.85 -9.14
CA PRO A 109 6.90 3.69 -9.78
C PRO A 109 8.21 3.31 -9.09
N THR A 110 8.66 2.09 -9.32
CA THR A 110 9.98 1.62 -8.85
C THR A 110 11.09 2.52 -9.37
N SER A 111 11.88 3.06 -8.44
CA SER A 111 13.15 3.73 -8.72
C SER A 111 14.13 3.42 -7.59
N GLU A 112 15.42 3.46 -7.87
CA GLU A 112 16.47 3.21 -6.88
C GLU A 112 16.42 4.18 -5.70
N ASP A 113 15.93 5.40 -5.92
CA ASP A 113 15.83 6.47 -4.91
C ASP A 113 14.47 6.53 -4.20
N ALA A 114 13.56 5.61 -4.52
CA ALA A 114 12.23 5.58 -3.94
C ALA A 114 12.28 5.42 -2.41
N GLY A 115 11.86 6.44 -1.69
CA GLY A 115 11.60 6.36 -0.24
C GLY A 115 12.82 6.37 0.69
N ARG A 116 14.03 6.57 0.18
CA ARG A 116 15.25 6.54 1.00
C ARG A 116 15.41 7.71 1.97
N SER A 117 14.67 8.80 1.80
CA SER A 117 14.89 10.07 2.51
C SER A 117 13.95 10.34 3.67
N GLU A 118 12.86 9.61 3.84
CA GLU A 118 11.85 9.90 4.85
C GLU A 118 11.47 8.66 5.67
N ALA A 119 11.24 8.86 6.98
CA ALA A 119 10.69 7.81 7.83
C ALA A 119 9.28 7.44 7.36
N LEU A 120 9.03 6.17 7.13
CA LEU A 120 7.74 5.67 6.67
C LEU A 120 6.93 5.11 7.84
N SER A 121 5.66 5.47 7.89
CA SER A 121 4.67 4.85 8.77
C SER A 121 4.13 3.55 8.17
N LEU A 122 3.95 3.54 6.84
CA LEU A 122 3.50 2.37 6.08
C LEU A 122 4.16 2.37 4.70
N LEU A 123 4.69 1.22 4.34
CA LEU A 123 5.15 0.90 2.99
C LEU A 123 4.19 -0.14 2.38
N ILE A 124 3.70 0.13 1.18
CA ILE A 124 2.94 -0.84 0.38
C ILE A 124 3.71 -1.09 -0.91
N VAL A 125 4.02 -2.35 -1.19
CA VAL A 125 4.67 -2.74 -2.45
C VAL A 125 3.72 -3.65 -3.22
N ASP A 126 3.13 -3.15 -4.30
CA ASP A 126 2.20 -3.91 -5.13
C ASP A 126 2.92 -4.56 -6.32
N GLU A 127 2.59 -5.81 -6.61
CA GLU A 127 3.21 -6.66 -7.63
C GLU A 127 4.73 -6.82 -7.44
N ALA A 128 5.16 -7.03 -6.18
CA ALA A 128 6.56 -7.06 -5.76
C ALA A 128 7.42 -8.08 -6.51
N ALA A 129 6.88 -9.26 -6.85
CA ALA A 129 7.61 -10.29 -7.62
C ALA A 129 7.98 -9.85 -9.04
N PHE A 130 7.36 -8.79 -9.57
CA PHE A 130 7.63 -8.25 -10.91
C PHE A 130 8.52 -7.00 -10.88
N ILE A 131 8.98 -6.58 -9.71
CA ILE A 131 9.86 -5.43 -9.57
C ILE A 131 11.30 -5.87 -9.86
N LYS A 132 11.90 -5.27 -10.87
CA LYS A 132 13.34 -5.40 -11.12
C LYS A 132 14.09 -4.76 -9.96
N ASN A 133 15.19 -5.36 -9.53
CA ASN A 133 16.04 -4.88 -8.42
C ASN A 133 15.28 -4.72 -7.08
N PHE A 134 14.27 -5.58 -6.84
CA PHE A 134 13.47 -5.48 -5.60
C PHE A 134 14.33 -5.67 -4.34
N GLU A 135 15.41 -6.42 -4.40
CA GLU A 135 16.36 -6.60 -3.29
C GLU A 135 16.99 -5.27 -2.85
N GLU A 136 17.47 -4.46 -3.80
CA GLU A 136 18.08 -3.15 -3.51
C GLU A 136 17.04 -2.18 -2.94
N ILE A 137 15.85 -2.15 -3.53
CA ILE A 137 14.73 -1.32 -3.07
C ILE A 137 14.32 -1.74 -1.66
N TRP A 138 14.17 -3.03 -1.40
CA TRP A 138 13.80 -3.57 -0.09
C TRP A 138 14.84 -3.23 0.97
N THR A 139 16.12 -3.43 0.68
CA THR A 139 17.22 -3.11 1.60
C THR A 139 17.22 -1.62 1.95
N GLY A 140 17.07 -0.74 0.97
CA GLY A 140 16.99 0.70 1.19
C GLY A 140 15.77 1.12 2.02
N LEU A 141 14.61 0.51 1.77
CA LEU A 141 13.35 0.83 2.46
C LEU A 141 13.24 0.19 3.85
N ASN A 142 13.84 -0.97 4.06
CA ASN A 142 13.82 -1.64 5.36
C ASN A 142 14.41 -0.75 6.47
N SER A 143 15.43 0.05 6.15
CA SER A 143 16.00 1.03 7.09
C SER A 143 14.99 2.14 7.45
N THR A 144 14.09 2.53 6.55
CA THR A 144 13.10 3.60 6.77
C THR A 144 11.90 3.13 7.58
N ILE A 145 11.55 1.83 7.51
CA ILE A 145 10.49 1.22 8.31
C ILE A 145 10.97 0.62 9.63
N SER A 146 12.29 0.43 9.82
CA SER A 146 12.88 -0.19 11.01
C SER A 146 12.56 0.57 12.30
N ARG A 147 12.29 1.87 12.22
CA ARG A 147 11.94 2.76 13.36
C ARG A 147 10.47 2.66 13.81
N GLY A 148 9.78 1.56 13.52
CA GLY A 148 8.40 1.34 13.94
C GLY A 148 7.37 1.42 12.81
N GLY A 149 7.79 1.62 11.57
CA GLY A 149 6.91 1.55 10.39
C GLY A 149 6.43 0.13 10.09
N ARG A 150 5.41 0.04 9.25
CA ARG A 150 4.80 -1.22 8.78
C ARG A 150 5.09 -1.43 7.30
N ALA A 151 5.08 -2.68 6.84
CA ALA A 151 5.16 -3.00 5.43
C ALA A 151 4.11 -4.05 5.04
N ILE A 152 3.53 -3.83 3.86
CA ILE A 152 2.64 -4.77 3.17
C ILE A 152 3.24 -5.02 1.79
N VAL A 153 3.77 -6.21 1.58
CA VAL A 153 4.37 -6.63 0.31
C VAL A 153 3.44 -7.64 -0.33
N LEU A 154 2.83 -7.28 -1.45
CA LEU A 154 1.85 -8.15 -2.11
C LEU A 154 2.22 -8.40 -3.56
N SER A 155 1.97 -9.62 -4.05
CA SER A 155 2.21 -10.00 -5.44
C SER A 155 1.40 -11.21 -5.87
N THR A 156 1.17 -11.30 -7.16
CA THR A 156 0.90 -12.59 -7.81
C THR A 156 2.22 -13.36 -7.95
N PRO A 157 2.19 -14.71 -8.05
CA PRO A 157 3.42 -15.49 -8.21
C PRO A 157 4.13 -15.16 -9.52
N ASN A 158 5.46 -15.15 -9.48
CA ASN A 158 6.34 -14.95 -10.64
C ASN A 158 7.60 -15.84 -10.53
N GLY A 159 7.40 -17.15 -10.52
CA GLY A 159 8.47 -18.13 -10.34
C GLY A 159 8.88 -18.31 -8.86
N ALA A 160 9.85 -19.21 -8.65
CA ALA A 160 10.38 -19.55 -7.32
C ALA A 160 11.79 -18.95 -7.14
N GLU A 161 11.95 -17.66 -7.47
CA GLU A 161 13.22 -16.93 -7.38
C GLU A 161 13.01 -15.46 -7.04
N GLY A 162 14.09 -14.78 -6.68
CA GLY A 162 14.10 -13.35 -6.38
C GLY A 162 13.66 -12.99 -4.95
N GLN A 163 13.82 -11.72 -4.62
CA GLN A 163 13.64 -11.22 -3.24
C GLN A 163 12.23 -11.46 -2.68
N TYR A 164 11.19 -11.35 -3.49
CA TYR A 164 9.82 -11.62 -3.02
C TYR A 164 9.66 -13.07 -2.58
N TYR A 165 10.18 -14.03 -3.35
CA TYR A 165 10.16 -15.44 -3.00
C TYR A 165 10.97 -15.74 -1.72
N HIS A 166 12.14 -15.13 -1.57
CA HIS A 166 12.94 -15.28 -0.35
C HIS A 166 12.21 -14.74 0.89
N LEU A 167 11.55 -13.58 0.78
CA LEU A 167 10.73 -13.03 1.88
C LEU A 167 9.56 -13.96 2.23
N TRP A 168 8.93 -14.56 1.21
CA TRP A 168 7.86 -15.54 1.41
C TRP A 168 8.36 -16.76 2.19
N GLN A 169 9.46 -17.37 1.76
CA GLN A 169 10.06 -18.51 2.46
C GLN A 169 10.44 -18.18 3.92
N GLN A 170 10.99 -16.99 4.17
CA GLN A 170 11.30 -16.55 5.52
C GLN A 170 10.06 -16.37 6.41
N ALA A 171 8.93 -15.99 5.82
CA ALA A 171 7.67 -15.87 6.55
C ALA A 171 7.03 -17.22 6.86
N GLU A 172 7.12 -18.20 5.95
CA GLU A 172 6.63 -19.57 6.16
C GLU A 172 7.45 -20.36 7.21
N ALA A 173 8.72 -20.02 7.39
CA ALA A 173 9.62 -20.68 8.33
C ALA A 173 9.45 -20.24 9.79
N LYS A 174 8.56 -19.27 10.06
CA LYS A 174 8.25 -18.72 11.40
C LYS A 174 6.95 -19.28 11.96
#